data_07a6d0ccc25fe99c78fbf8473315658f
#
_entry.id   07a6d0ccc25fe99c78fbf8473315658f
#
_cell.length_a   1.000
_cell.length_b   1.000
_cell.length_c   1.000
_cell.angle_alpha   90.00
_cell.angle_beta   90.00
_cell.angle_gamma   90.00
#
_symmetry.space_group_name_H-M   'P 1'
#
loop_
_entity.id
_entity.type
_entity.pdbx_description
1 polymer ?
#
loop_
_entity_poly.entity_id
_entity_poly.type
_entity_poly.pdbx_seq_one_letter_code
_entity_poly.pdbx_strand_id
1 'polypeptide(L)'
;MLKFDGFLRVYVESKEGKDEEDEELKHKLPALEAGQKLTLKELKPEQHFTEPPPRYNEASLVKELEERGIGRPSTYSAILSTIQERQYVQKLGGKFTPTEIGLVVTDLLVENFRDIFDVAYTARLEEELDEIEEGKEKWTDTLAEFYKKFQKDLKSVSYTHLD
;
A
#
# COMPACT_ATOMS: atom_id res chain seq x y z
N MET A 1 -29.15 -12.33 11.17
CA MET A 1 -29.33 -13.79 11.19
C MET A 1 -29.26 -14.30 9.76
N LEU A 2 -28.32 -15.17 9.43
CA LEU A 2 -28.16 -15.74 8.09
C LEU A 2 -29.38 -16.63 7.82
N LYS A 3 -30.11 -16.37 6.73
CA LYS A 3 -31.31 -17.16 6.39
C LYS A 3 -31.02 -18.32 5.43
N PHE A 4 -29.90 -18.25 4.73
CA PHE A 4 -29.49 -19.25 3.76
C PHE A 4 -27.97 -19.15 3.53
N ASP A 5 -27.26 -20.28 3.63
CA ASP A 5 -25.80 -20.31 3.57
C ASP A 5 -25.22 -20.06 2.17
N GLY A 6 -26.03 -20.24 1.11
CA GLY A 6 -25.64 -19.92 -0.26
C GLY A 6 -24.26 -20.44 -0.65
N PHE A 7 -23.42 -19.56 -1.20
CA PHE A 7 -22.06 -19.87 -1.60
C PHE A 7 -21.11 -20.12 -0.41
N LEU A 8 -21.45 -19.70 0.82
CA LEU A 8 -20.67 -19.97 2.02
C LEU A 8 -20.53 -21.46 2.36
N ARG A 9 -21.34 -22.33 1.71
CA ARG A 9 -21.16 -23.79 1.79
C ARG A 9 -19.91 -24.28 1.06
N VAL A 10 -19.40 -23.50 0.12
CA VAL A 10 -18.28 -23.87 -0.76
C VAL A 10 -17.07 -22.97 -0.53
N TYR A 11 -17.32 -21.69 -0.23
CA TYR A 11 -16.28 -20.69 -0.02
C TYR A 11 -16.36 -20.14 1.39
N VAL A 12 -15.29 -20.31 2.16
CA VAL A 12 -15.04 -19.56 3.40
C VAL A 12 -14.25 -18.33 3.01
N GLU A 13 -14.77 -17.15 3.32
CA GLU A 13 -14.12 -15.87 3.01
C GLU A 13 -12.92 -15.70 3.95
N SER A 14 -11.70 -15.99 3.47
CA SER A 14 -10.47 -15.72 4.20
C SER A 14 -10.09 -14.24 3.99
N LYS A 15 -10.06 -13.46 5.06
CA LYS A 15 -9.52 -12.10 5.04
C LYS A 15 -8.03 -12.16 5.34
N GLU A 16 -7.22 -11.67 4.40
CA GLU A 16 -5.77 -11.49 4.63
C GLU A 16 -5.53 -10.67 5.91
N GLY A 17 -4.76 -11.23 6.84
CA GLY A 17 -4.27 -10.52 8.03
C GLY A 17 -5.07 -10.71 9.32
N LYS A 18 -6.03 -11.63 9.38
CA LYS A 18 -6.64 -12.05 10.66
C LYS A 18 -6.27 -13.49 10.99
N ASP A 19 -5.83 -13.69 12.22
CA ASP A 19 -5.49 -15.01 12.73
C ASP A 19 -6.67 -15.99 12.60
N GLU A 20 -6.38 -17.21 12.14
CA GLU A 20 -7.38 -18.28 11.89
C GLU A 20 -8.25 -18.58 13.12
N GLU A 21 -7.76 -18.30 14.33
CA GLU A 21 -8.49 -18.47 15.59
C GLU A 21 -9.72 -17.53 15.71
N ASP A 22 -9.65 -16.33 15.17
CA ASP A 22 -10.77 -15.35 15.21
C ASP A 22 -11.93 -15.73 14.28
N GLU A 23 -11.67 -16.48 13.22
CA GLU A 23 -12.72 -16.93 12.28
C GLU A 23 -13.47 -18.17 12.81
N GLU A 24 -12.80 -19.12 13.46
CA GLU A 24 -13.46 -20.26 14.10
C GLU A 24 -14.44 -19.84 15.19
N LEU A 25 -14.13 -18.77 15.94
CA LEU A 25 -14.99 -18.25 17.01
C LEU A 25 -16.27 -17.59 16.46
N LYS A 26 -16.22 -16.94 15.30
CA LYS A 26 -17.40 -16.29 14.70
C LYS A 26 -18.46 -17.26 14.21
N HIS A 27 -18.09 -18.46 13.85
CA HIS A 27 -19.02 -19.49 13.38
C HIS A 27 -19.67 -20.32 14.49
N LYS A 28 -19.21 -20.18 15.74
CA LYS A 28 -19.68 -21.00 16.88
C LYS A 28 -20.54 -20.27 17.90
N LEU A 29 -20.93 -19.03 17.64
CA LEU A 29 -21.81 -18.33 18.59
C LEU A 29 -23.20 -18.97 18.61
N PRO A 30 -23.69 -19.35 19.81
CA PRO A 30 -25.03 -19.92 19.95
C PRO A 30 -26.11 -18.90 19.57
N ALA A 31 -27.27 -19.40 19.15
CA ALA A 31 -28.42 -18.54 18.92
C ALA A 31 -28.91 -17.99 20.29
N LEU A 32 -28.89 -16.67 20.42
CA LEU A 32 -29.33 -15.96 21.62
C LEU A 32 -30.59 -15.15 21.30
N GLU A 33 -31.51 -15.07 22.26
CA GLU A 33 -32.74 -14.27 22.16
C GLU A 33 -32.62 -12.98 22.98
N ALA A 34 -33.24 -11.91 22.50
CA ALA A 34 -33.29 -10.66 23.25
C ALA A 34 -34.00 -10.81 24.58
N GLY A 35 -33.35 -10.42 25.69
CA GLY A 35 -33.88 -10.58 27.05
C GLY A 35 -33.54 -11.93 27.73
N GLN A 36 -32.84 -12.84 27.05
CA GLN A 36 -32.34 -14.09 27.64
C GLN A 36 -31.37 -13.79 28.78
N LYS A 37 -31.63 -14.41 29.96
CA LYS A 37 -30.74 -14.31 31.13
C LYS A 37 -29.53 -15.21 30.93
N LEU A 38 -28.33 -14.62 30.99
CA LEU A 38 -27.04 -15.32 30.92
C LEU A 38 -26.41 -15.36 32.31
N THR A 39 -25.76 -16.48 32.64
CA THR A 39 -25.01 -16.63 33.91
C THR A 39 -23.52 -16.40 33.62
N LEU A 40 -22.93 -15.40 34.27
CA LEU A 40 -21.49 -15.18 34.24
C LEU A 40 -20.78 -16.37 34.87
N LYS A 41 -19.95 -17.09 34.12
CA LYS A 41 -19.17 -18.23 34.63
C LYS A 41 -17.79 -17.82 35.09
N GLU A 42 -17.14 -16.97 34.35
CA GLU A 42 -15.76 -16.56 34.62
C GLU A 42 -15.50 -15.19 33.99
N LEU A 43 -14.68 -14.37 34.66
CA LEU A 43 -14.13 -13.13 34.10
C LEU A 43 -12.62 -13.33 33.91
N LYS A 44 -12.16 -13.27 32.64
CA LYS A 44 -10.74 -13.38 32.30
C LYS A 44 -10.22 -12.00 31.89
N PRO A 45 -9.56 -11.26 32.77
CA PRO A 45 -8.92 -10.01 32.41
C PRO A 45 -7.67 -10.31 31.55
N GLU A 46 -7.62 -9.80 30.33
CA GLU A 46 -6.50 -9.92 29.43
C GLU A 46 -6.01 -8.53 29.02
N GLN A 47 -4.69 -8.38 28.96
CA GLN A 47 -4.08 -7.14 28.49
C GLN A 47 -3.65 -7.34 27.03
N HIS A 48 -4.22 -6.51 26.13
CA HIS A 48 -3.85 -6.50 24.73
C HIS A 48 -3.22 -5.16 24.36
N PHE A 49 -2.26 -5.21 23.46
CA PHE A 49 -1.62 -4.02 22.90
C PHE A 49 -1.97 -3.92 21.42
N THR A 50 -2.12 -2.70 20.91
CA THR A 50 -2.26 -2.47 19.47
C THR A 50 -0.96 -2.81 18.77
N GLU A 51 -1.07 -3.51 17.65
CA GLU A 51 0.06 -3.81 16.78
C GLU A 51 0.20 -2.75 15.68
N PRO A 52 1.43 -2.50 15.20
CA PRO A 52 1.64 -1.64 14.06
C PRO A 52 1.01 -2.26 12.79
N PRO A 53 0.72 -1.43 11.76
CA PRO A 53 0.23 -1.96 10.49
C PRO A 53 1.16 -3.05 9.93
N PRO A 54 0.61 -4.13 9.35
CA PRO A 54 1.42 -5.19 8.77
C PRO A 54 2.25 -4.67 7.59
N ARG A 55 3.40 -5.30 7.34
CA ARG A 55 4.19 -5.04 6.14
C ARG A 55 3.40 -5.43 4.89
N TYR A 56 3.61 -4.68 3.81
CA TYR A 56 2.98 -4.99 2.52
C TYR A 56 3.45 -6.33 1.97
N ASN A 57 2.51 -7.06 1.40
CA ASN A 57 2.77 -8.13 0.43
C ASN A 57 2.52 -7.60 -1.00
N GLU A 58 2.65 -8.43 -2.03
CA GLU A 58 2.44 -8.00 -3.42
C GLU A 58 1.02 -7.47 -3.64
N ALA A 59 0.00 -8.19 -3.14
CA ALA A 59 -1.40 -7.81 -3.32
C ALA A 59 -1.75 -6.52 -2.57
N SER A 60 -1.34 -6.40 -1.31
CA SER A 60 -1.62 -5.20 -0.51
C SER A 60 -0.84 -3.98 -1.00
N LEU A 61 0.37 -4.16 -1.57
CA LEU A 61 1.11 -3.06 -2.18
C LEU A 61 0.44 -2.58 -3.48
N VAL A 62 0.00 -3.49 -4.34
CA VAL A 62 -0.74 -3.14 -5.56
C VAL A 62 -2.02 -2.39 -5.20
N LYS A 63 -2.76 -2.87 -4.22
CA LYS A 63 -3.97 -2.19 -3.73
C LYS A 63 -3.69 -0.78 -3.24
N GLU A 64 -2.62 -0.57 -2.47
CA GLU A 64 -2.22 0.76 -1.99
C GLU A 64 -1.81 1.69 -3.15
N LEU A 65 -1.09 1.17 -4.15
CA LEU A 65 -0.74 1.94 -5.36
C LEU A 65 -1.99 2.37 -6.13
N GLU A 66 -2.94 1.46 -6.31
CA GLU A 66 -4.23 1.72 -6.97
C GLU A 66 -5.05 2.77 -6.21
N GLU A 67 -5.21 2.60 -4.89
CA GLU A 67 -5.94 3.54 -4.04
C GLU A 67 -5.33 4.96 -4.06
N ARG A 68 -4.02 5.07 -4.26
CA ARG A 68 -3.30 6.34 -4.37
C ARG A 68 -3.18 6.88 -5.80
N GLY A 69 -3.67 6.16 -6.79
CA GLY A 69 -3.57 6.56 -8.21
C GLY A 69 -2.15 6.48 -8.78
N ILE A 70 -1.27 5.67 -8.19
CA ILE A 70 0.13 5.49 -8.62
C ILE A 70 0.24 4.26 -9.52
N GLY A 71 0.71 4.43 -10.74
CA GLY A 71 0.81 3.37 -11.73
C GLY A 71 -0.54 2.99 -12.34
N ARG A 72 -0.50 1.98 -13.19
CA ARG A 72 -1.66 1.45 -13.89
C ARG A 72 -1.57 -0.09 -13.89
N PRO A 73 -2.64 -0.83 -14.19
CA PRO A 73 -2.60 -2.30 -14.22
C PRO A 73 -1.45 -2.88 -15.04
N SER A 74 -1.07 -2.22 -16.13
CA SER A 74 0.05 -2.61 -16.99
C SER A 74 1.42 -2.42 -16.36
N THR A 75 1.57 -1.55 -15.36
CA THR A 75 2.86 -1.19 -14.74
C THR A 75 3.09 -1.80 -13.36
N TYR A 76 2.06 -2.26 -12.64
CA TYR A 76 2.21 -2.78 -11.29
C TYR A 76 3.23 -3.93 -11.21
N SER A 77 3.17 -4.88 -12.13
CA SER A 77 4.13 -5.99 -12.17
C SER A 77 5.57 -5.52 -12.34
N ALA A 78 5.79 -4.55 -13.22
CA ALA A 78 7.11 -3.98 -13.47
C ALA A 78 7.64 -3.21 -12.23
N ILE A 79 6.78 -2.48 -11.52
CA ILE A 79 7.13 -1.78 -10.27
C ILE A 79 7.60 -2.80 -9.23
N LEU A 80 6.81 -3.86 -9.00
CA LEU A 80 7.14 -4.90 -8.02
C LEU A 80 8.44 -5.64 -8.36
N SER A 81 8.69 -5.93 -9.63
CA SER A 81 9.94 -6.54 -10.08
C SER A 81 11.13 -5.61 -9.88
N THR A 82 10.99 -4.35 -10.28
CA THR A 82 12.07 -3.35 -10.21
C THR A 82 12.56 -3.11 -8.80
N ILE A 83 11.66 -2.96 -7.82
CA ILE A 83 12.07 -2.72 -6.43
C ILE A 83 12.81 -3.90 -5.81
N GLN A 84 12.51 -5.13 -6.26
CA GLN A 84 13.20 -6.36 -5.83
C GLN A 84 14.54 -6.54 -6.56
N GLU A 85 14.57 -6.39 -7.88
CA GLU A 85 15.77 -6.52 -8.71
C GLU A 85 16.85 -5.51 -8.31
N ARG A 86 16.45 -4.28 -7.97
CA ARG A 86 17.34 -3.24 -7.47
C ARG A 86 17.70 -3.41 -5.99
N GLN A 87 17.19 -4.45 -5.36
CA GLN A 87 17.43 -4.74 -3.95
C GLN A 87 17.01 -3.62 -2.99
N TYR A 88 16.03 -2.80 -3.37
CA TYR A 88 15.46 -1.78 -2.47
C TYR A 88 14.60 -2.41 -1.38
N VAL A 89 13.98 -3.55 -1.71
CA VAL A 89 13.24 -4.39 -0.78
C VAL A 89 13.63 -5.85 -0.94
N GLN A 90 13.49 -6.61 0.13
CA GLN A 90 13.57 -8.08 0.12
C GLN A 90 12.24 -8.67 0.55
N LYS A 91 11.89 -9.86 0.02
CA LYS A 91 10.66 -10.57 0.35
C LYS A 91 10.94 -11.61 1.43
N LEU A 92 10.46 -11.39 2.65
CA LEU A 92 10.59 -12.30 3.78
C LEU A 92 9.19 -12.75 4.23
N GLY A 93 8.96 -14.06 4.23
CA GLY A 93 7.65 -14.61 4.61
C GLY A 93 6.49 -14.05 3.76
N GLY A 94 6.72 -13.79 2.46
CA GLY A 94 5.72 -13.20 1.56
C GLY A 94 5.53 -11.68 1.71
N LYS A 95 6.18 -11.03 2.67
CA LYS A 95 6.07 -9.59 2.94
C LYS A 95 7.33 -8.85 2.51
N PHE A 96 7.16 -7.62 2.03
CA PHE A 96 8.28 -6.75 1.65
C PHE A 96 8.89 -6.08 2.88
N THR A 97 10.22 -6.17 2.96
CA THR A 97 11.01 -5.49 3.99
C THR A 97 12.03 -4.60 3.30
N PRO A 98 12.11 -3.29 3.62
CA PRO A 98 13.13 -2.42 3.07
C PRO A 98 14.53 -2.94 3.42
N THR A 99 15.45 -2.82 2.48
CA THR A 99 16.88 -3.07 2.72
C THR A 99 17.56 -1.78 3.17
N GLU A 100 18.79 -1.89 3.66
CA GLU A 100 19.61 -0.72 3.99
C GLU A 100 19.82 0.18 2.77
N ILE A 101 20.09 -0.40 1.60
CA ILE A 101 20.23 0.34 0.33
C ILE A 101 18.92 1.04 -0.02
N GLY A 102 17.77 0.37 0.14
CA GLY A 102 16.47 0.96 -0.13
C GLY A 102 16.18 2.16 0.75
N LEU A 103 16.52 2.10 2.04
CA LEU A 103 16.35 3.21 2.96
C LEU A 103 17.25 4.40 2.57
N VAL A 104 18.56 4.18 2.38
CA VAL A 104 19.52 5.23 2.00
C VAL A 104 19.12 5.91 0.70
N VAL A 105 18.74 5.13 -0.33
CA VAL A 105 18.31 5.71 -1.62
C VAL A 105 17.04 6.53 -1.46
N THR A 106 16.06 6.02 -0.70
CA THR A 106 14.81 6.75 -0.46
C THR A 106 15.05 8.06 0.27
N ASP A 107 15.85 8.05 1.34
CA ASP A 107 16.18 9.25 2.12
C ASP A 107 16.87 10.28 1.24
N LEU A 108 17.87 9.86 0.47
CA LEU A 108 18.60 10.73 -0.45
C LEU A 108 17.69 11.39 -1.50
N LEU A 109 16.80 10.60 -2.11
CA LEU A 109 15.90 11.10 -3.15
C LEU A 109 14.82 12.02 -2.58
N VAL A 110 14.23 11.68 -1.45
CA VAL A 110 13.20 12.51 -0.79
C VAL A 110 13.81 13.82 -0.26
N GLU A 111 15.04 13.80 0.24
CA GLU A 111 15.71 15.01 0.73
C GLU A 111 16.02 15.99 -0.41
N ASN A 112 16.51 15.48 -1.55
CA ASN A 112 17.01 16.33 -2.64
C ASN A 112 15.96 16.63 -3.73
N PHE A 113 14.93 15.77 -3.89
CA PHE A 113 13.91 15.88 -4.95
C PHE A 113 12.51 15.71 -4.35
N ARG A 114 12.23 16.38 -3.25
CA ARG A 114 11.03 16.20 -2.46
C ARG A 114 9.74 16.28 -3.27
N ASP A 115 9.67 17.27 -4.16
CA ASP A 115 8.45 17.49 -4.97
C ASP A 115 8.20 16.37 -5.98
N ILE A 116 9.26 15.77 -6.53
CA ILE A 116 9.18 14.70 -7.53
C ILE A 116 8.87 13.36 -6.87
N PHE A 117 9.38 13.14 -5.65
CA PHE A 117 9.16 11.91 -4.89
C PHE A 117 7.96 12.01 -3.93
N ASP A 118 7.08 12.99 -4.13
CA ASP A 118 5.80 13.08 -3.45
C ASP A 118 4.74 12.17 -4.10
N VAL A 119 3.98 11.48 -3.26
CA VAL A 119 2.93 10.54 -3.69
C VAL A 119 1.85 11.25 -4.52
N ALA A 120 1.43 12.43 -4.07
CA ALA A 120 0.40 13.20 -4.77
C ALA A 120 0.91 13.74 -6.12
N TYR A 121 2.20 14.05 -6.22
CA TYR A 121 2.82 14.44 -7.49
C TYR A 121 2.79 13.29 -8.50
N THR A 122 3.18 12.08 -8.08
CA THR A 122 3.18 10.91 -8.96
C THR A 122 1.76 10.58 -9.44
N ALA A 123 0.78 10.62 -8.56
CA ALA A 123 -0.62 10.39 -8.92
C ALA A 123 -1.12 11.42 -9.95
N ARG A 124 -0.81 12.71 -9.74
CA ARG A 124 -1.17 13.77 -10.68
C ARG A 124 -0.49 13.59 -12.04
N LEU A 125 0.77 13.18 -12.06
CA LEU A 125 1.49 12.93 -13.32
C LEU A 125 0.85 11.78 -14.13
N GLU A 126 0.35 10.75 -13.44
CA GLU A 126 -0.41 9.67 -14.09
C GLU A 126 -1.73 10.19 -14.69
N GLU A 127 -2.43 11.12 -14.03
CA GLU A 127 -3.64 11.75 -14.55
C GLU A 127 -3.30 12.64 -15.76
N GLU A 128 -2.24 13.45 -15.70
CA GLU A 128 -1.77 14.27 -16.82
C GLU A 128 -1.40 13.41 -18.05
N LEU A 129 -0.82 12.22 -17.84
CA LEU A 129 -0.54 11.27 -18.92
C LEU A 129 -1.82 10.71 -19.55
N ASP A 130 -2.85 10.41 -18.75
CA ASP A 130 -4.15 9.99 -19.28
C ASP A 130 -4.80 11.12 -20.09
N GLU A 131 -4.71 12.38 -19.66
CA GLU A 131 -5.22 13.54 -20.39
C GLU A 131 -4.48 13.78 -21.72
N ILE A 132 -3.18 13.50 -21.76
CA ILE A 132 -2.39 13.52 -23.02
C ILE A 132 -2.86 12.40 -23.96
N GLU A 133 -3.11 11.18 -23.44
CA GLU A 133 -3.62 10.06 -24.23
C GLU A 133 -5.00 10.39 -24.83
N GLU A 134 -5.86 11.06 -24.06
CA GLU A 134 -7.17 11.52 -24.52
C GLU A 134 -7.11 12.75 -25.47
N GLY A 135 -5.93 13.33 -25.67
CA GLY A 135 -5.72 14.51 -26.52
C GLY A 135 -6.21 15.83 -25.93
N LYS A 136 -6.43 15.87 -24.62
CA LYS A 136 -6.85 17.07 -23.87
C LYS A 136 -5.67 17.99 -23.56
N GLU A 137 -4.49 17.40 -23.34
CA GLU A 137 -3.24 18.11 -23.05
C GLU A 137 -2.14 17.79 -24.06
N LYS A 138 -1.13 18.67 -24.14
CA LYS A 138 0.05 18.47 -24.97
C LYS A 138 1.20 17.95 -24.12
N TRP A 139 1.75 16.80 -24.48
CA TRP A 139 2.90 16.21 -23.80
C TRP A 139 4.11 17.15 -23.67
N THR A 140 4.26 18.09 -24.63
CA THR A 140 5.36 19.09 -24.63
C THR A 140 5.25 20.07 -23.45
N ASP A 141 4.04 20.42 -23.07
CA ASP A 141 3.78 21.42 -22.02
C ASP A 141 4.02 20.76 -20.64
N THR A 142 3.50 19.55 -20.43
CA THR A 142 3.77 18.73 -19.25
C THR A 142 5.27 18.46 -19.08
N LEU A 143 5.96 18.08 -20.15
CA LEU A 143 7.41 17.83 -20.12
C LEU A 143 8.21 19.09 -19.80
N ALA A 144 7.82 20.25 -20.35
CA ALA A 144 8.49 21.52 -20.07
C ALA A 144 8.33 21.96 -18.62
N GLU A 145 7.15 21.76 -18.01
CA GLU A 145 6.91 22.04 -16.60
C GLU A 145 7.75 21.13 -15.69
N PHE A 146 7.74 19.83 -15.95
CA PHE A 146 8.59 18.86 -15.25
C PHE A 146 10.05 19.24 -15.32
N TYR A 147 10.57 19.49 -16.52
CA TYR A 147 11.98 19.76 -16.75
C TYR A 147 12.45 21.03 -16.05
N LYS A 148 11.63 22.07 -15.99
CA LYS A 148 11.92 23.32 -15.30
C LYS A 148 12.14 23.11 -13.80
N LYS A 149 11.29 22.31 -13.16
CA LYS A 149 11.42 21.95 -11.73
C LYS A 149 12.64 21.07 -11.51
N PHE A 150 12.78 20.03 -12.31
CA PHE A 150 13.91 19.09 -12.22
C PHE A 150 15.26 19.78 -12.36
N GLN A 151 15.41 20.70 -13.32
CA GLN A 151 16.65 21.46 -13.48
C GLN A 151 17.02 22.30 -12.25
N LYS A 152 16.02 22.88 -11.59
CA LYS A 152 16.25 23.67 -10.37
C LYS A 152 16.80 22.78 -9.25
N ASP A 153 16.18 21.63 -9.03
CA ASP A 153 16.57 20.70 -7.98
C ASP A 153 17.93 20.07 -8.29
N LEU A 154 18.19 19.69 -9.53
CA LEU A 154 19.47 19.15 -9.96
C LEU A 154 20.63 20.13 -9.75
N LYS A 155 20.41 21.43 -10.00
CA LYS A 155 21.43 22.46 -9.72
C LYS A 155 21.70 22.57 -8.22
N SER A 156 20.66 22.52 -7.39
CA SER A 156 20.79 22.54 -5.93
C SER A 156 21.69 21.41 -5.43
N VAL A 157 21.46 20.18 -5.91
CA VAL A 157 22.23 18.99 -5.53
C VAL A 157 23.69 19.07 -6.02
N SER A 158 23.93 19.59 -7.22
CA SER A 158 25.29 19.72 -7.78
C SER A 158 26.21 20.64 -6.98
N TYR A 159 25.67 21.62 -6.27
CA TYR A 159 26.47 22.54 -5.44
C TYR A 159 26.78 21.96 -4.06
N THR A 160 26.03 20.98 -3.56
CA THR A 160 26.29 20.39 -2.23
C THR A 160 27.37 19.30 -2.23
N HIS A 161 27.85 18.86 -3.39
CA HIS A 161 28.89 17.84 -3.51
C HIS A 161 30.25 18.38 -3.97
N LEU A 162 30.46 19.71 -3.98
CA LEU A 162 31.70 20.35 -4.42
C LEU A 162 32.51 20.99 -3.28
N ASP A 163 32.11 20.76 -2.00
CA ASP A 163 32.86 21.20 -0.82
C ASP A 163 33.52 20.00 -0.09
#